data_0aa882ea4049b3e81edbf8da581ee01a
#
_entry.id   0aa882ea4049b3e81edbf8da581ee01a
#
_cell.length_a   1.000
_cell.length_b   1.000
_cell.length_c   1.000
_cell.angle_alpha   90.00
_cell.angle_beta   90.00
_cell.angle_gamma   90.00
#
_symmetry.space_group_name_H-M   'P 1'
#
loop_
_entity.id
_entity.type
_entity.pdbx_description
1 polymer ?
#
loop_
_entity_poly.entity_id
_entity_poly.type
_entity_poly.pdbx_seq_one_letter_code
_entity_poly.pdbx_strand_id
1 'polypeptide(L)'
;WSGTPFNQLNQLKEEGSRKIEIVSGLNIPMLLQAYSERFNPKASLNEIVQTISTVGVQGIKTSLGSTAADLPSNTAEAEPSVVASVSNKMSELGISHVRLDERLIHGQVATLWLGKMGTTRVMIVDDGVVNDPIAKASLKAAVPGGIKLSILKTVTAAKRLKEGIYQDQKIMLLTKKIQTIFDLIDAGVPIESFNLGNASSREGTLQIKKSVFLTEAEITKILELEKAGVVVTAQMVPMEEEKRFSQFYGK
;
A
#
# COMPACT_ATOMS: atom_id res chain seq x y z
N TRP A 1 19.35 -22.06 20.78
CA TRP A 1 19.78 -21.61 19.46
C TRP A 1 21.17 -22.16 19.18
N SER A 2 21.29 -23.30 18.55
CA SER A 2 22.58 -24.03 18.42
C SER A 2 22.82 -24.43 16.98
N GLY A 3 22.93 -23.46 16.09
CA GLY A 3 23.41 -23.73 14.74
C GLY A 3 24.83 -23.21 14.54
N THR A 4 25.67 -23.95 13.87
CA THR A 4 27.06 -23.56 13.55
C THR A 4 27.16 -22.14 12.94
N PRO A 5 26.28 -21.71 12.01
CA PRO A 5 26.33 -20.36 11.46
C PRO A 5 26.08 -19.27 12.50
N PHE A 6 25.14 -19.46 13.43
CA PHE A 6 24.83 -18.50 14.48
C PHE A 6 26.01 -18.33 15.44
N ASN A 7 26.64 -19.44 15.86
CA ASN A 7 27.79 -19.41 16.77
C ASN A 7 29.02 -18.73 16.13
N GLN A 8 29.28 -19.01 14.85
CA GLN A 8 30.38 -18.37 14.11
C GLN A 8 30.16 -16.84 13.97
N LEU A 9 28.92 -16.42 13.71
CA LEU A 9 28.60 -15.00 13.62
C LEU A 9 28.69 -14.29 14.98
N ASN A 10 28.32 -14.95 16.08
CA ASN A 10 28.52 -14.41 17.43
C ASN A 10 30.00 -14.22 17.76
N GLN A 11 30.84 -15.17 17.38
CA GLN A 11 32.30 -15.03 17.55
C GLN A 11 32.84 -13.84 16.78
N LEU A 12 32.41 -13.62 15.53
CA LEU A 12 32.77 -12.44 14.75
C LEU A 12 32.29 -11.13 15.36
N LYS A 13 31.15 -11.15 16.08
CA LYS A 13 30.63 -9.98 16.82
C LYS A 13 31.54 -9.62 17.99
N GLU A 14 32.07 -10.62 18.69
CA GLU A 14 32.97 -10.43 19.85
C GLU A 14 34.40 -10.01 19.42
N GLU A 15 34.89 -10.54 18.32
CA GLU A 15 36.26 -10.28 17.82
C GLU A 15 36.38 -9.01 16.95
N GLY A 16 35.25 -8.45 16.48
CA GLY A 16 35.25 -7.40 15.45
C GLY A 16 35.12 -5.98 15.98
N SER A 17 35.76 -5.04 15.30
CA SER A 17 35.61 -3.59 15.53
C SER A 17 34.30 -3.01 14.98
N ARG A 18 33.51 -3.79 14.26
CA ARG A 18 32.22 -3.38 13.66
C ARG A 18 31.05 -3.71 14.57
N LYS A 19 30.10 -2.79 14.67
CA LYS A 19 28.83 -3.08 15.34
C LYS A 19 28.01 -4.06 14.48
N ILE A 20 27.82 -5.28 14.98
CA ILE A 20 27.06 -6.33 14.32
C ILE A 20 25.93 -6.78 15.25
N GLU A 21 24.72 -6.90 14.73
CA GLU A 21 23.62 -7.56 15.40
C GLU A 21 23.13 -8.73 14.55
N ILE A 22 22.74 -9.82 15.21
CA ILE A 22 22.40 -11.08 14.56
C ILE A 22 20.94 -11.40 14.83
N VAL A 23 20.18 -11.58 13.77
CA VAL A 23 18.79 -12.05 13.84
C VAL A 23 18.69 -13.39 13.13
N SER A 24 18.21 -14.42 13.83
CA SER A 24 18.02 -15.78 13.27
C SER A 24 16.54 -16.09 13.08
N GLY A 25 16.24 -17.14 12.31
CA GLY A 25 14.85 -17.52 12.01
C GLY A 25 14.24 -16.67 10.89
N LEU A 26 15.06 -16.31 9.91
CA LEU A 26 14.68 -15.44 8.80
C LEU A 26 13.42 -15.91 8.09
N ASN A 27 12.47 -15.00 7.89
CA ASN A 27 11.33 -15.15 7.01
C ASN A 27 11.20 -13.95 6.06
N ILE A 28 10.32 -14.06 5.06
CA ILE A 28 10.17 -13.03 4.03
C ILE A 28 9.80 -11.65 4.60
N PRO A 29 8.85 -11.51 5.54
CA PRO A 29 8.57 -10.21 6.19
C PRO A 29 9.81 -9.57 6.82
N MET A 30 10.64 -10.33 7.51
CA MET A 30 11.91 -9.85 8.09
C MET A 30 12.87 -9.32 7.02
N LEU A 31 13.00 -10.04 5.91
CA LEU A 31 13.89 -9.66 4.81
C LEU A 31 13.45 -8.34 4.15
N LEU A 32 12.15 -8.21 3.91
CA LEU A 32 11.56 -7.00 3.35
C LEU A 32 11.73 -5.80 4.28
N GLN A 33 11.52 -5.98 5.58
CA GLN A 33 11.73 -4.92 6.57
C GLN A 33 13.22 -4.52 6.65
N ALA A 34 14.14 -5.48 6.69
CA ALA A 34 15.57 -5.21 6.70
C ALA A 34 16.01 -4.42 5.46
N TYR A 35 15.46 -4.77 4.30
CA TYR A 35 15.72 -4.03 3.07
C TYR A 35 15.19 -2.59 3.14
N SER A 36 14.04 -2.40 3.76
CA SER A 36 13.41 -1.08 3.96
C SER A 36 14.25 -0.19 4.88
N GLU A 37 14.74 -0.74 5.98
CA GLU A 37 15.51 0.02 6.97
C GLU A 37 16.86 0.54 6.44
N ARG A 38 17.38 -0.01 5.35
CA ARG A 38 18.58 0.50 4.67
C ARG A 38 18.43 1.95 4.21
N PHE A 39 17.23 2.42 4.02
CA PHE A 39 16.91 3.78 3.55
C PHE A 39 16.58 4.74 4.70
N ASN A 40 16.66 4.27 5.96
CA ASN A 40 16.41 5.07 7.14
C ASN A 40 17.73 5.48 7.82
N PRO A 41 18.32 6.64 7.48
CA PRO A 41 19.64 7.05 7.99
C PRO A 41 19.62 7.42 9.48
N LYS A 42 18.43 7.52 10.09
CA LYS A 42 18.24 7.91 11.49
C LYS A 42 18.03 6.72 12.43
N ALA A 43 17.74 5.54 11.90
CA ALA A 43 17.50 4.37 12.73
C ALA A 43 18.81 3.83 13.31
N SER A 44 18.83 3.58 14.59
CA SER A 44 19.92 2.85 15.24
C SER A 44 19.85 1.35 14.90
N LEU A 45 20.98 0.66 15.01
CA LEU A 45 21.04 -0.77 14.74
C LEU A 45 20.06 -1.58 15.63
N ASN A 46 19.91 -1.17 16.89
CA ASN A 46 18.98 -1.80 17.83
C ASN A 46 17.51 -1.61 17.43
N GLU A 47 17.13 -0.42 16.99
CA GLU A 47 15.78 -0.14 16.47
C GLU A 47 15.48 -0.97 15.24
N ILE A 48 16.44 -1.08 14.32
CA ILE A 48 16.32 -1.92 13.12
C ILE A 48 16.08 -3.39 13.51
N VAL A 49 16.87 -3.93 14.43
CA VAL A 49 16.74 -5.31 14.90
C VAL A 49 15.39 -5.56 15.57
N GLN A 50 14.94 -4.66 16.41
CA GLN A 50 13.63 -4.77 17.07
C GLN A 50 12.49 -4.75 16.05
N THR A 51 12.54 -3.83 15.09
CA THR A 51 11.53 -3.70 14.04
C THR A 51 11.48 -4.96 13.18
N ILE A 52 12.63 -5.46 12.73
CA ILE A 52 12.72 -6.69 11.93
C ILE A 52 12.17 -7.89 12.70
N SER A 53 12.53 -8.04 13.97
CA SER A 53 12.07 -9.14 14.82
C SER A 53 10.56 -9.11 15.04
N THR A 54 10.00 -7.93 15.31
CA THR A 54 8.56 -7.75 15.49
C THR A 54 7.78 -8.12 14.22
N VAL A 55 8.21 -7.62 13.07
CA VAL A 55 7.59 -7.94 11.77
C VAL A 55 7.74 -9.43 11.45
N GLY A 56 8.86 -10.03 11.83
CA GLY A 56 9.10 -11.46 11.66
C GLY A 56 8.08 -12.32 12.42
N VAL A 57 7.85 -12.01 13.68
CA VAL A 57 6.84 -12.72 14.52
C VAL A 57 5.43 -12.52 13.98
N GLN A 58 5.07 -11.31 13.60
CA GLN A 58 3.76 -10.99 13.01
C GLN A 58 3.55 -11.69 11.65
N GLY A 59 4.63 -11.98 10.94
CA GLY A 59 4.60 -12.69 9.66
C GLY A 59 4.38 -14.21 9.77
N ILE A 60 4.43 -14.78 10.96
CA ILE A 60 4.16 -16.20 11.20
C ILE A 60 2.65 -16.41 11.31
N LYS A 61 2.07 -17.09 10.33
CA LYS A 61 0.65 -17.43 10.30
C LYS A 61 0.47 -18.93 10.28
N THR A 62 -0.50 -19.45 11.03
CA THR A 62 -0.84 -20.87 11.04
C THR A 62 -2.25 -21.08 10.49
N SER A 63 -2.50 -22.25 9.90
CA SER A 63 -3.84 -22.64 9.45
C SER A 63 -4.79 -22.98 10.61
N LEU A 64 -4.28 -23.08 11.84
CA LEU A 64 -5.05 -23.42 13.05
C LEU A 64 -5.62 -22.21 13.80
N GLY A 65 -5.56 -21.00 13.21
CA GLY A 65 -5.97 -19.76 13.87
C GLY A 65 -4.85 -19.12 14.70
N SER A 66 -4.95 -17.82 14.92
CA SER A 66 -3.92 -17.02 15.58
C SER A 66 -3.64 -17.48 17.01
N THR A 67 -2.44 -17.90 17.25
CA THR A 67 -1.85 -17.87 18.58
C THR A 67 -0.97 -16.63 18.69
N ALA A 68 -1.58 -15.48 18.85
CA ALA A 68 -0.95 -14.28 19.37
C ALA A 68 -2.07 -13.41 19.91
N ALA A 69 -2.17 -13.37 21.22
CA ALA A 69 -2.93 -12.43 22.04
C ALA A 69 -4.30 -11.99 21.48
N ASP A 70 -5.34 -12.55 22.05
CA ASP A 70 -6.73 -12.16 21.90
C ASP A 70 -6.91 -10.64 21.94
N LEU A 71 -7.35 -10.10 20.81
CA LEU A 71 -8.05 -8.83 20.76
C LEU A 71 -9.43 -9.06 20.18
N PRO A 72 -10.49 -8.52 20.76
CA PRO A 72 -11.86 -8.92 20.47
C PRO A 72 -12.27 -8.57 19.06
N SER A 73 -12.77 -9.57 18.34
CA SER A 73 -13.49 -9.41 17.10
C SER A 73 -14.85 -8.79 17.40
N ASN A 74 -15.06 -7.54 17.02
CA ASN A 74 -16.40 -6.99 16.90
C ASN A 74 -16.83 -7.06 15.43
N THR A 75 -17.52 -8.14 15.09
CA THR A 75 -18.46 -8.17 13.99
C THR A 75 -19.79 -7.60 14.49
N ALA A 76 -20.08 -6.38 14.11
CA ALA A 76 -21.44 -5.86 14.11
C ALA A 76 -21.55 -4.94 12.88
N GLU A 77 -22.20 -5.44 11.86
CA GLU A 77 -22.80 -4.60 10.83
C GLU A 77 -23.92 -3.80 11.51
N ALA A 78 -23.64 -2.52 11.75
CA ALA A 78 -24.69 -1.55 12.02
C ALA A 78 -24.81 -0.69 10.76
N GLU A 79 -25.93 -0.74 10.10
CA GLU A 79 -26.32 0.26 9.12
C GLU A 79 -26.59 1.58 9.86
N PRO A 80 -25.89 2.65 9.57
CA PRO A 80 -26.34 3.98 9.94
C PRO A 80 -27.00 4.64 8.73
N SER A 81 -28.28 4.87 8.85
CA SER A 81 -28.98 5.88 8.05
C SER A 81 -28.41 7.24 8.41
N VAL A 82 -27.59 7.82 7.54
CA VAL A 82 -27.13 9.20 7.65
C VAL A 82 -27.38 9.91 6.34
N VAL A 83 -28.09 11.02 6.45
CA VAL A 83 -28.33 11.99 5.38
C VAL A 83 -26.97 12.47 4.85
N ALA A 84 -26.69 12.16 3.59
CA ALA A 84 -25.43 12.48 2.95
C ALA A 84 -25.30 14.00 2.75
N SER A 85 -24.44 14.63 3.52
CA SER A 85 -23.79 15.86 3.10
C SER A 85 -22.83 15.51 1.96
N VAL A 86 -22.95 16.15 0.82
CA VAL A 86 -22.04 15.97 -0.31
C VAL A 86 -20.65 16.46 0.13
N SER A 87 -19.80 15.52 0.46
CA SER A 87 -18.41 15.80 0.83
C SER A 87 -17.61 16.16 -0.41
N ASN A 88 -16.93 17.29 -0.40
CA ASN A 88 -16.17 17.81 -1.54
C ASN A 88 -14.66 17.56 -1.43
N LYS A 89 -14.19 16.84 -0.38
CA LYS A 89 -12.78 16.56 -0.17
C LYS A 89 -12.51 15.07 -0.01
N MET A 90 -11.39 14.61 -0.57
CA MET A 90 -10.93 13.25 -0.46
C MET A 90 -10.81 12.77 1.00
N SER A 91 -10.26 13.61 1.87
CA SER A 91 -10.09 13.33 3.31
C SER A 91 -11.42 13.16 4.07
N GLU A 92 -12.46 13.87 3.68
CA GLU A 92 -13.79 13.77 4.30
C GLU A 92 -14.49 12.45 3.98
N LEU A 93 -14.08 11.78 2.89
CA LEU A 93 -14.52 10.42 2.53
C LEU A 93 -13.66 9.34 3.18
N GLY A 94 -12.69 9.72 4.01
CA GLY A 94 -11.73 8.83 4.62
C GLY A 94 -10.60 8.36 3.69
N ILE A 95 -10.51 8.90 2.47
CA ILE A 95 -9.45 8.55 1.54
C ILE A 95 -8.19 9.34 1.91
N SER A 96 -7.13 8.65 2.32
CA SER A 96 -5.85 9.26 2.63
C SER A 96 -4.85 9.18 1.48
N HIS A 97 -4.98 8.19 0.60
CA HIS A 97 -4.07 7.99 -0.51
C HIS A 97 -4.73 7.17 -1.62
N VAL A 98 -4.50 7.58 -2.88
CA VAL A 98 -4.93 6.82 -4.07
C VAL A 98 -3.68 6.43 -4.86
N ARG A 99 -3.58 5.14 -5.22
CA ARG A 99 -2.40 4.63 -5.91
C ARG A 99 -2.76 3.66 -7.02
N LEU A 100 -2.18 3.89 -8.19
CA LEU A 100 -2.09 2.91 -9.26
C LEU A 100 -0.93 1.95 -8.98
N ASP A 101 -1.21 0.68 -8.81
CA ASP A 101 -0.20 -0.37 -8.76
C ASP A 101 -0.81 -1.70 -9.24
N GLU A 102 -0.41 -2.15 -10.42
CA GLU A 102 -0.93 -3.40 -11.03
C GLU A 102 -0.78 -4.63 -10.13
N ARG A 103 0.22 -4.62 -9.25
CA ARG A 103 0.48 -5.71 -8.32
C ARG A 103 -0.42 -5.66 -7.09
N LEU A 104 -1.16 -4.56 -6.89
CA LEU A 104 -2.00 -4.31 -5.71
C LEU A 104 -1.20 -4.40 -4.40
N ILE A 105 -1.68 -5.21 -3.43
CA ILE A 105 -0.97 -5.42 -2.17
C ILE A 105 0.18 -6.41 -2.41
N HIS A 106 1.39 -5.92 -2.28
CA HIS A 106 2.63 -6.70 -2.35
C HIS A 106 3.64 -6.13 -1.35
N GLY A 107 4.84 -6.73 -1.24
CA GLY A 107 5.82 -6.38 -0.23
C GLY A 107 6.02 -4.89 0.01
N GLN A 108 6.31 -4.10 -1.04
CA GLN A 108 6.54 -2.65 -0.90
C GLN A 108 5.29 -1.88 -0.44
N VAL A 109 4.11 -2.24 -0.96
CA VAL A 109 2.85 -1.60 -0.53
C VAL A 109 2.57 -1.97 0.92
N ALA A 110 2.64 -3.26 1.27
CA ALA A 110 2.33 -3.74 2.60
C ALA A 110 3.29 -3.19 3.67
N THR A 111 4.58 -3.08 3.37
CA THR A 111 5.61 -2.70 4.36
C THR A 111 5.90 -1.21 4.39
N LEU A 112 5.94 -0.54 3.24
CA LEU A 112 6.40 0.86 3.15
C LEU A 112 5.25 1.85 3.10
N TRP A 113 4.26 1.60 2.23
CA TRP A 113 3.18 2.55 2.01
C TRP A 113 2.14 2.53 3.14
N LEU A 114 1.66 1.34 3.53
CA LEU A 114 0.59 1.23 4.52
C LEU A 114 1.01 1.78 5.89
N GLY A 115 2.24 1.48 6.33
CA GLY A 115 2.79 1.98 7.59
C GLY A 115 2.99 3.49 7.59
N LYS A 116 3.65 4.03 6.55
CA LYS A 116 3.92 5.47 6.44
C LYS A 116 2.64 6.31 6.39
N MET A 117 1.59 5.81 5.72
CA MET A 117 0.32 6.53 5.59
C MET A 117 -0.59 6.39 6.80
N GLY A 118 -0.23 5.60 7.81
CA GLY A 118 -1.09 5.33 8.96
C GLY A 118 -2.43 4.72 8.55
N THR A 119 -2.40 3.87 7.52
CA THR A 119 -3.57 3.29 6.88
C THR A 119 -4.32 2.37 7.83
N THR A 120 -5.63 2.57 7.98
CA THR A 120 -6.51 1.66 8.75
C THR A 120 -7.28 0.70 7.86
N ARG A 121 -7.41 1.04 6.56
CA ARG A 121 -8.07 0.19 5.56
C ARG A 121 -7.37 0.28 4.21
N VAL A 122 -7.14 -0.87 3.58
CA VAL A 122 -6.86 -0.96 2.15
C VAL A 122 -8.16 -1.19 1.40
N MET A 123 -8.44 -0.35 0.43
CA MET A 123 -9.57 -0.52 -0.49
C MET A 123 -9.03 -0.83 -1.90
N ILE A 124 -9.27 -2.03 -2.37
CA ILE A 124 -8.96 -2.42 -3.75
C ILE A 124 -10.21 -2.20 -4.59
N VAL A 125 -10.06 -1.41 -5.64
CA VAL A 125 -11.12 -1.17 -6.61
C VAL A 125 -10.72 -1.79 -7.94
N ASP A 126 -11.32 -2.94 -8.24
CA ASP A 126 -11.08 -3.68 -9.49
C ASP A 126 -12.21 -4.68 -9.74
N ASP A 127 -12.90 -4.53 -10.87
CA ASP A 127 -14.08 -5.35 -11.19
C ASP A 127 -13.72 -6.81 -11.49
N GLY A 128 -12.49 -7.09 -11.96
CA GLY A 128 -12.00 -8.44 -12.20
C GLY A 128 -11.67 -9.17 -10.90
N VAL A 129 -10.94 -8.51 -9.99
CA VAL A 129 -10.53 -9.08 -8.70
C VAL A 129 -11.74 -9.45 -7.83
N VAL A 130 -12.83 -8.69 -7.91
CA VAL A 130 -14.08 -8.99 -7.16
C VAL A 130 -14.62 -10.36 -7.52
N ASN A 131 -14.43 -10.81 -8.74
CA ASN A 131 -14.95 -12.09 -9.24
C ASN A 131 -13.90 -13.23 -9.18
N ASP A 132 -12.67 -12.95 -8.73
CA ASP A 132 -11.59 -13.92 -8.63
C ASP A 132 -11.37 -14.37 -7.16
N PRO A 133 -11.83 -15.58 -6.77
CA PRO A 133 -11.64 -16.10 -5.41
C PRO A 133 -10.17 -16.28 -5.02
N ILE A 134 -9.30 -16.64 -5.98
CA ILE A 134 -7.89 -16.88 -5.74
C ILE A 134 -7.18 -15.55 -5.47
N ALA A 135 -7.43 -14.54 -6.32
CA ALA A 135 -6.90 -13.21 -6.11
C ALA A 135 -7.37 -12.61 -4.77
N LYS A 136 -8.64 -12.76 -4.41
CA LYS A 136 -9.17 -12.31 -3.11
C LYS A 136 -8.49 -12.99 -1.93
N ALA A 137 -8.30 -14.31 -1.98
CA ALA A 137 -7.62 -15.04 -0.92
C ALA A 137 -6.15 -14.59 -0.77
N SER A 138 -5.44 -14.43 -1.89
CA SER A 138 -4.06 -13.93 -1.93
C SER A 138 -3.96 -12.51 -1.33
N LEU A 139 -4.83 -11.61 -1.73
CA LEU A 139 -4.85 -10.24 -1.21
C LEU A 139 -5.18 -10.19 0.28
N LYS A 140 -6.13 -11.01 0.74
CA LYS A 140 -6.45 -11.14 2.17
C LYS A 140 -5.26 -11.62 2.98
N ALA A 141 -4.46 -12.55 2.43
CA ALA A 141 -3.25 -13.02 3.08
C ALA A 141 -2.09 -12.00 3.07
N ALA A 142 -2.09 -11.08 2.10
CA ALA A 142 -1.04 -10.07 1.94
C ALA A 142 -1.28 -8.80 2.80
N VAL A 143 -2.48 -8.60 3.34
CA VAL A 143 -2.78 -7.45 4.21
C VAL A 143 -2.13 -7.64 5.57
N PRO A 144 -1.37 -6.65 6.08
CA PRO A 144 -0.83 -6.70 7.44
C PRO A 144 -1.93 -6.78 8.51
N GLY A 145 -1.61 -7.41 9.65
CA GLY A 145 -2.53 -7.48 10.79
C GLY A 145 -2.99 -6.08 11.24
N GLY A 146 -4.25 -5.98 11.66
CA GLY A 146 -4.85 -4.71 12.12
C GLY A 146 -5.38 -3.80 11.02
N ILE A 147 -5.08 -4.06 9.74
CA ILE A 147 -5.59 -3.28 8.61
C ILE A 147 -6.79 -3.99 8.00
N LYS A 148 -7.89 -3.27 7.82
CA LYS A 148 -9.10 -3.79 7.17
C LYS A 148 -8.92 -3.85 5.66
N LEU A 149 -9.53 -4.84 4.99
CA LEU A 149 -9.52 -4.98 3.54
C LEU A 149 -10.93 -4.85 2.98
N SER A 150 -11.07 -4.03 1.95
CA SER A 150 -12.26 -4.00 1.08
C SER A 150 -11.84 -4.28 -0.36
N ILE A 151 -12.58 -5.14 -1.06
CA ILE A 151 -12.40 -5.40 -2.50
C ILE A 151 -13.73 -5.11 -3.16
N LEU A 152 -13.81 -4.07 -3.97
CA LEU A 152 -15.05 -3.52 -4.48
C LEU A 152 -15.00 -3.33 -6.01
N LYS A 153 -16.16 -3.43 -6.64
CA LYS A 153 -16.35 -2.95 -8.01
C LYS A 153 -16.32 -1.42 -8.04
N THR A 154 -15.93 -0.85 -9.15
CA THR A 154 -15.79 0.61 -9.33
C THR A 154 -17.07 1.36 -8.94
N VAL A 155 -18.22 0.94 -9.45
CA VAL A 155 -19.53 1.55 -9.13
C VAL A 155 -19.88 1.45 -7.65
N THR A 156 -19.59 0.30 -7.02
CA THR A 156 -19.87 0.08 -5.59
C THR A 156 -18.95 0.93 -4.72
N ALA A 157 -17.67 1.04 -5.09
CA ALA A 157 -16.70 1.88 -4.39
C ALA A 157 -17.12 3.36 -4.44
N ALA A 158 -17.44 3.89 -5.64
CA ALA A 158 -17.91 5.25 -5.80
C ALA A 158 -19.14 5.55 -4.96
N LYS A 159 -20.14 4.65 -4.98
CA LYS A 159 -21.35 4.80 -4.18
C LYS A 159 -21.04 4.86 -2.68
N ARG A 160 -20.34 3.85 -2.15
CA ARG A 160 -20.03 3.75 -0.71
C ARG A 160 -19.14 4.87 -0.18
N LEU A 161 -18.20 5.34 -1.00
CA LEU A 161 -17.36 6.49 -0.65
C LEU A 161 -18.21 7.75 -0.53
N LYS A 162 -19.07 8.04 -1.51
CA LYS A 162 -19.96 9.21 -1.47
C LYS A 162 -21.01 9.16 -0.36
N GLU A 163 -21.44 7.96 0.04
CA GLU A 163 -22.33 7.74 1.20
C GLU A 163 -21.61 7.96 2.55
N GLY A 164 -20.30 8.24 2.56
CA GLY A 164 -19.55 8.52 3.78
C GLY A 164 -19.30 7.33 4.70
N ILE A 165 -19.50 6.09 4.22
CA ILE A 165 -19.37 4.86 5.03
C ILE A 165 -17.99 4.71 5.69
N TYR A 166 -16.99 5.42 5.17
CA TYR A 166 -15.60 5.27 5.57
C TYR A 166 -14.96 6.53 6.17
N GLN A 167 -15.74 7.55 6.52
CA GLN A 167 -15.27 8.88 6.96
C GLN A 167 -14.26 8.81 8.11
N ASP A 168 -14.48 7.91 9.09
CA ASP A 168 -13.62 7.77 10.27
C ASP A 168 -12.39 6.87 10.04
N GLN A 169 -12.08 6.55 8.77
CA GLN A 169 -10.99 5.65 8.42
C GLN A 169 -9.92 6.38 7.61
N LYS A 170 -8.71 5.78 7.58
CA LYS A 170 -7.63 6.20 6.69
C LYS A 170 -7.46 5.15 5.60
N ILE A 171 -8.10 5.39 4.45
CA ILE A 171 -8.14 4.46 3.34
C ILE A 171 -6.95 4.71 2.42
N MET A 172 -6.17 3.66 2.15
CA MET A 172 -5.34 3.58 0.97
C MET A 172 -6.12 2.88 -0.14
N LEU A 173 -6.50 3.61 -1.19
CA LEU A 173 -7.20 3.10 -2.35
C LEU A 173 -6.18 2.62 -3.39
N LEU A 174 -6.27 1.35 -3.78
CA LEU A 174 -5.40 0.72 -4.78
C LEU A 174 -6.21 0.30 -5.99
N THR A 175 -5.69 0.58 -7.18
CA THR A 175 -6.26 0.14 -8.45
C THR A 175 -5.21 -0.54 -9.31
N LYS A 176 -5.60 -1.52 -10.12
CA LYS A 176 -4.73 -2.14 -11.12
C LYS A 176 -4.61 -1.34 -12.40
N LYS A 177 -5.66 -0.59 -12.73
CA LYS A 177 -5.78 0.16 -13.99
C LYS A 177 -5.99 1.63 -13.69
N ILE A 178 -5.32 2.49 -14.42
CA ILE A 178 -5.52 3.95 -14.29
C ILE A 178 -6.95 4.35 -14.65
N GLN A 179 -7.58 3.66 -15.58
CA GLN A 179 -8.97 3.91 -15.97
C GLN A 179 -9.92 3.85 -14.77
N THR A 180 -9.67 2.94 -13.82
CA THR A 180 -10.48 2.86 -12.59
C THR A 180 -10.42 4.16 -11.76
N ILE A 181 -9.27 4.84 -11.73
CA ILE A 181 -9.14 6.15 -11.07
C ILE A 181 -9.97 7.20 -11.82
N PHE A 182 -9.88 7.22 -13.14
CA PHE A 182 -10.66 8.13 -13.98
C PHE A 182 -12.17 7.89 -13.81
N ASP A 183 -12.61 6.62 -13.82
CA ASP A 183 -14.01 6.25 -13.62
C ASP A 183 -14.55 6.70 -12.25
N LEU A 184 -13.72 6.61 -11.19
CA LEU A 184 -14.08 7.10 -9.86
C LEU A 184 -14.24 8.62 -9.85
N ILE A 185 -13.33 9.36 -10.50
CA ILE A 185 -13.41 10.82 -10.66
C ILE A 185 -14.66 11.20 -11.44
N ASP A 186 -14.90 10.55 -12.57
CA ASP A 186 -16.05 10.80 -13.43
C ASP A 186 -17.38 10.43 -12.72
N ALA A 187 -17.35 9.46 -11.78
CA ALA A 187 -18.47 9.14 -10.90
C ALA A 187 -18.65 10.14 -9.73
N GLY A 188 -17.85 11.20 -9.65
CA GLY A 188 -17.95 12.26 -8.67
C GLY A 188 -17.28 11.95 -7.32
N VAL A 189 -16.34 11.02 -7.26
CA VAL A 189 -15.46 10.86 -6.09
C VAL A 189 -14.39 11.96 -6.14
N PRO A 190 -14.25 12.82 -5.12
CA PRO A 190 -13.32 13.94 -5.12
C PRO A 190 -11.88 13.45 -4.91
N ILE A 191 -11.25 12.89 -5.94
CA ILE A 191 -9.85 12.50 -5.92
C ILE A 191 -8.99 13.71 -6.24
N GLU A 192 -8.43 14.33 -5.19
CA GLU A 192 -7.58 15.51 -5.28
C GLU A 192 -6.12 15.16 -5.62
N SER A 193 -5.72 13.91 -5.35
CA SER A 193 -4.36 13.43 -5.68
C SER A 193 -4.32 11.92 -5.87
N PHE A 194 -3.39 11.48 -6.74
CA PHE A 194 -3.06 10.06 -6.84
C PHE A 194 -1.60 9.83 -7.26
N ASN A 195 -1.10 8.64 -6.92
CA ASN A 195 0.27 8.24 -7.17
C ASN A 195 0.34 7.12 -8.22
N LEU A 196 1.24 7.28 -9.18
CA LEU A 196 1.59 6.26 -10.17
C LEU A 196 2.74 5.41 -9.61
N GLY A 197 2.45 4.21 -9.16
CA GLY A 197 3.43 3.31 -8.57
C GLY A 197 3.98 2.29 -9.55
N ASN A 198 3.09 1.54 -10.18
CA ASN A 198 3.45 0.53 -11.17
C ASN A 198 2.33 0.36 -12.21
N ALA A 199 2.72 0.44 -13.47
CA ALA A 199 1.90 0.10 -14.63
C ALA A 199 2.83 -0.51 -15.68
N SER A 200 2.64 -1.79 -15.98
CA SER A 200 3.53 -2.54 -16.88
C SER A 200 3.44 -2.06 -18.32
N SER A 201 4.51 -2.33 -19.08
CA SER A 201 4.54 -2.07 -20.53
C SER A 201 3.50 -2.94 -21.23
N ARG A 202 2.75 -2.32 -22.13
CA ARG A 202 1.81 -2.95 -23.05
C ARG A 202 1.85 -2.24 -24.40
N GLU A 203 1.24 -2.83 -25.42
CA GLU A 203 1.19 -2.23 -26.75
C GLU A 203 0.63 -0.79 -26.71
N GLY A 204 1.27 0.11 -27.43
CA GLY A 204 0.88 1.52 -27.51
C GLY A 204 1.21 2.37 -26.27
N THR A 205 2.02 1.86 -25.31
CA THR A 205 2.44 2.64 -24.15
C THR A 205 3.81 3.26 -24.31
N LEU A 206 3.97 4.44 -23.71
CA LEU A 206 5.23 5.15 -23.55
C LEU A 206 5.75 4.95 -22.14
N GLN A 207 7.06 4.82 -21.99
CA GLN A 207 7.71 4.75 -20.67
C GLN A 207 7.77 6.15 -20.05
N ILE A 208 7.05 6.33 -18.94
CA ILE A 208 7.03 7.59 -18.18
C ILE A 208 8.09 7.57 -17.10
N LYS A 209 8.16 6.48 -16.35
CA LYS A 209 9.20 6.15 -15.37
C LYS A 209 9.56 4.68 -15.48
N LYS A 210 10.60 4.24 -14.76
CA LYS A 210 11.10 2.85 -14.79
C LYS A 210 9.99 1.80 -14.61
N SER A 211 8.97 2.08 -13.81
CA SER A 211 7.87 1.16 -13.49
C SER A 211 6.50 1.63 -13.99
N VAL A 212 6.45 2.71 -14.79
CA VAL A 212 5.18 3.32 -15.21
C VAL A 212 5.19 3.50 -16.71
N PHE A 213 4.29 2.79 -17.39
CA PHE A 213 4.05 2.87 -18.82
C PHE A 213 2.59 3.26 -19.05
N LEU A 214 2.36 4.29 -19.88
CA LEU A 214 1.03 4.85 -20.15
C LEU A 214 0.83 5.05 -21.65
N THR A 215 -0.41 4.96 -22.10
CA THR A 215 -0.80 5.35 -23.46
C THR A 215 -0.87 6.87 -23.60
N GLU A 216 -0.82 7.39 -24.81
CA GLU A 216 -0.99 8.83 -25.06
C GLU A 216 -2.32 9.37 -24.55
N ALA A 217 -3.39 8.59 -24.66
CA ALA A 217 -4.71 8.96 -24.14
C ALA A 217 -4.72 9.09 -22.61
N GLU A 218 -4.07 8.15 -21.90
CA GLU A 218 -3.94 8.19 -20.45
C GLU A 218 -3.09 9.38 -20.01
N ILE A 219 -2.01 9.68 -20.72
CA ILE A 219 -1.16 10.85 -20.49
C ILE A 219 -1.95 12.14 -20.66
N THR A 220 -2.70 12.27 -21.75
CA THR A 220 -3.54 13.44 -22.03
C THR A 220 -4.54 13.67 -20.91
N LYS A 221 -5.26 12.62 -20.48
CA LYS A 221 -6.21 12.70 -19.37
C LYS A 221 -5.55 13.11 -18.06
N ILE A 222 -4.34 12.62 -17.75
CA ILE A 222 -3.57 13.04 -16.57
C ILE A 222 -3.25 14.53 -16.62
N LEU A 223 -2.77 15.02 -17.78
CA LEU A 223 -2.44 16.44 -17.94
C LEU A 223 -3.68 17.35 -17.83
N GLU A 224 -4.83 16.89 -18.30
CA GLU A 224 -6.12 17.58 -18.10
C GLU A 224 -6.51 17.64 -16.63
N LEU A 225 -6.36 16.52 -15.89
CA LEU A 225 -6.62 16.46 -14.46
C LEU A 225 -5.67 17.36 -13.66
N GLU A 226 -4.38 17.42 -14.02
CA GLU A 226 -3.43 18.34 -13.38
C GLU A 226 -3.79 19.81 -13.63
N LYS A 227 -4.26 20.15 -14.83
CA LYS A 227 -4.81 21.50 -15.15
C LYS A 227 -6.06 21.82 -14.33
N ALA A 228 -6.88 20.81 -14.03
CA ALA A 228 -8.05 20.94 -13.15
C ALA A 228 -7.70 20.95 -11.65
N GLY A 229 -6.42 20.86 -11.28
CA GLY A 229 -5.94 20.97 -9.90
C GLY A 229 -5.65 19.63 -9.21
N VAL A 230 -5.84 18.49 -9.86
CA VAL A 230 -5.48 17.18 -9.30
C VAL A 230 -3.95 17.04 -9.26
N VAL A 231 -3.41 16.59 -8.14
CA VAL A 231 -1.97 16.35 -7.98
C VAL A 231 -1.63 14.92 -8.39
N VAL A 232 -0.90 14.75 -9.49
CA VAL A 232 -0.46 13.43 -9.95
C VAL A 232 1.03 13.28 -9.73
N THR A 233 1.42 12.24 -8.97
CA THR A 233 2.82 11.96 -8.66
C THR A 233 3.22 10.58 -9.16
N ALA A 234 4.53 10.30 -9.25
CA ALA A 234 5.02 8.98 -9.61
C ALA A 234 6.19 8.59 -8.70
N GLN A 235 5.92 7.64 -7.80
CA GLN A 235 6.90 7.11 -6.86
C GLN A 235 6.70 5.59 -6.73
N MET A 236 7.79 4.83 -6.81
CA MET A 236 7.74 3.39 -6.52
C MET A 236 7.69 3.14 -5.01
N VAL A 237 8.47 3.91 -4.25
CA VAL A 237 8.54 3.87 -2.79
C VAL A 237 8.31 5.25 -2.20
N PRO A 238 7.75 5.36 -0.98
CA PRO A 238 7.38 6.66 -0.41
C PRO A 238 8.58 7.56 -0.05
N MET A 239 9.81 7.04 -0.09
CA MET A 239 11.03 7.82 0.16
C MET A 239 11.61 8.46 -1.11
N GLU A 240 11.12 8.09 -2.30
CA GLU A 240 11.48 8.81 -3.52
C GLU A 240 10.99 10.24 -3.47
N GLU A 241 11.75 11.14 -4.11
CA GLU A 241 11.34 12.53 -4.26
C GLU A 241 9.98 12.61 -4.96
N GLU A 242 9.04 13.30 -4.34
CA GLU A 242 7.73 13.53 -4.89
C GLU A 242 7.80 14.61 -5.97
N LYS A 243 7.53 14.21 -7.21
CA LYS A 243 7.47 15.12 -8.36
C LYS A 243 6.12 15.00 -9.05
N ARG A 244 5.54 16.12 -9.45
CA ARG A 244 4.33 16.14 -10.26
C ARG A 244 4.58 15.54 -11.63
N PHE A 245 3.56 14.93 -12.22
CA PHE A 245 3.63 14.30 -13.52
C PHE A 245 4.16 15.25 -14.61
N SER A 246 3.64 16.47 -14.67
CA SER A 246 4.09 17.52 -15.61
C SER A 246 5.54 17.96 -15.46
N GLN A 247 6.20 17.66 -14.34
CA GLN A 247 7.61 18.02 -14.11
C GLN A 247 8.60 17.03 -14.73
N PHE A 248 8.18 15.82 -15.06
CA PHE A 248 9.05 14.79 -15.65
C PHE A 248 8.56 14.26 -16.99
N TYR A 249 7.32 14.53 -17.38
CA TYR A 249 6.81 14.22 -18.71
C TYR A 249 6.97 15.43 -19.63
N GLY A 250 7.63 15.27 -20.77
CA GLY A 250 7.84 16.35 -21.76
C GLY A 250 9.18 17.08 -21.65
N LYS A 251 10.14 16.52 -20.91
CA LYS A 251 11.56 16.94 -20.93
C LYS A 251 12.35 16.12 -21.94
#